data_a15333a53a3782e22660a742f8932cb8
#
_entry.id   a15333a53a3782e22660a742f8932cb8
#
_cell.length_a   1.000
_cell.length_b   1.000
_cell.length_c   1.000
_cell.angle_alpha   90.00
_cell.angle_beta   90.00
_cell.angle_gamma   90.00
#
_symmetry.space_group_name_H-M   'P 1'
#
loop_
_entity.id
_entity.type
_entity.pdbx_description
1 polymer ?
#
loop_
_entity_poly.entity_id
_entity_poly.type
_entity_poly.pdbx_seq_one_letter_code
_entity_poly.pdbx_strand_id
1 'polypeptide(L)'
;MEKQLPSPVRILVYMLKWLVITAILGIFMGSLSAFFLNSLTVVTDIRLSHPWLLYLLPVSGALFAYLYAYHGGLSSRGNNLVIDQGNGGEEKIPLRLIPLTLFGTITTHLFGGSVGREGTAVQMGGALADNTARLFRLDKSEREILIISGISAGFSSVFGTPLAGTLFGLEVLAIGKVRTEAIFPSFFAALFANFMTESYGVSHLHYQMGVIPEWSMLLFFKVFVAGIAFGLIGWVFSRSIVFLKARYAQWIPHPVWRNTIGGAVVVAAALILQTQRYLGLSLPLLQESFNGQAHVYDFIGKIFFTVLSLGAGYQGGEVTPLFEIGATLGAALAPLLHVSVPFLAGLGFIGVFSGATNTPIACFVMGIELFGSQAAVYFFMICLISFMCSGNSGIYSAQQVAVKKGILFLPIVKRMKEKNKV
;
A
#
# COMPACT_ATOMS: atom_id res chain seq x y z
N MET A 1 17.76 -23.02 29.16
CA MET A 1 16.70 -22.90 30.17
C MET A 1 15.30 -23.15 29.61
N GLU A 2 14.95 -22.76 28.39
CA GLU A 2 13.58 -22.93 27.82
C GLU A 2 13.13 -24.38 27.60
N LYS A 3 14.06 -25.32 27.35
CA LYS A 3 13.72 -26.75 27.08
C LYS A 3 13.19 -27.54 28.29
N GLN A 4 13.29 -27.00 29.49
CA GLN A 4 12.91 -27.70 30.74
C GLN A 4 11.56 -27.26 31.32
N LEU A 5 10.91 -26.23 30.76
CA LEU A 5 9.61 -25.76 31.24
C LEU A 5 8.45 -26.60 30.68
N PRO A 6 7.35 -26.81 31.43
CA PRO A 6 6.11 -27.44 30.93
C PRO A 6 5.57 -26.66 29.69
N SER A 7 4.92 -27.38 28.75
CA SER A 7 4.44 -26.81 27.50
C SER A 7 3.58 -25.54 27.66
N PRO A 8 2.62 -25.47 28.61
CA PRO A 8 1.81 -24.25 28.82
C PRO A 8 2.63 -23.05 29.29
N VAL A 9 3.63 -23.29 30.15
CA VAL A 9 4.50 -22.22 30.67
C VAL A 9 5.41 -21.66 29.57
N ARG A 10 5.90 -22.53 28.68
CA ARG A 10 6.68 -22.07 27.50
C ARG A 10 5.86 -21.18 26.57
N ILE A 11 4.60 -21.55 26.33
CA ILE A 11 3.68 -20.75 25.51
C ILE A 11 3.43 -19.39 26.17
N LEU A 12 3.19 -19.35 27.48
CA LEU A 12 2.99 -18.10 28.22
C LEU A 12 4.23 -17.18 28.16
N VAL A 13 5.43 -17.74 28.35
CA VAL A 13 6.69 -17.00 28.26
C VAL A 13 6.88 -16.44 26.84
N TYR A 14 6.58 -17.23 25.80
CA TYR A 14 6.61 -16.80 24.40
C TYR A 14 5.62 -15.63 24.17
N MET A 15 4.38 -15.77 24.62
CA MET A 15 3.36 -14.72 24.46
C MET A 15 3.77 -13.41 25.19
N LEU A 16 4.27 -13.50 26.42
CA LEU A 16 4.73 -12.33 27.18
C LEU A 16 5.92 -11.65 26.50
N LYS A 17 6.90 -12.43 26.03
CA LYS A 17 8.05 -11.91 25.28
C LYS A 17 7.59 -11.09 24.08
N TRP A 18 6.74 -11.67 23.24
CA TRP A 18 6.25 -11.01 22.04
C TRP A 18 5.36 -9.82 22.36
N LEU A 19 4.51 -9.90 23.38
CA LEU A 19 3.67 -8.79 23.80
C LEU A 19 4.52 -7.56 24.18
N VAL A 20 5.58 -7.75 24.96
CA VAL A 20 6.47 -6.64 25.37
C VAL A 20 7.22 -6.05 24.17
N ILE A 21 7.80 -6.90 23.31
CA ILE A 21 8.56 -6.44 22.13
C ILE A 21 7.66 -5.69 21.16
N THR A 22 6.46 -6.22 20.90
CA THR A 22 5.53 -5.60 19.95
C THR A 22 4.83 -4.36 20.52
N ALA A 23 4.64 -4.27 21.84
CA ALA A 23 4.18 -3.05 22.49
C ALA A 23 5.19 -1.91 22.30
N ILE A 24 6.47 -2.18 22.53
CA ILE A 24 7.55 -1.21 22.28
C ILE A 24 7.55 -0.79 20.81
N LEU A 25 7.58 -1.76 19.89
CA LEU A 25 7.57 -1.49 18.46
C LEU A 25 6.33 -0.66 18.04
N GLY A 26 5.14 -1.06 18.51
CA GLY A 26 3.88 -0.40 18.19
C GLY A 26 3.79 1.03 18.71
N ILE A 27 4.21 1.27 19.95
CA ILE A 27 4.24 2.62 20.54
C ILE A 27 5.15 3.55 19.74
N PHE A 28 6.36 3.13 19.43
CA PHE A 28 7.29 3.94 18.63
C PHE A 28 6.77 4.15 17.21
N MET A 29 6.23 3.10 16.57
CA MET A 29 5.70 3.20 15.20
C MET A 29 4.46 4.10 15.16
N GLY A 30 3.53 3.97 16.10
CA GLY A 30 2.34 4.80 16.18
C GLY A 30 2.66 6.27 16.44
N SER A 31 3.62 6.57 17.33
CA SER A 31 4.11 7.93 17.56
C SER A 31 4.73 8.55 16.28
N LEU A 32 5.54 7.76 15.57
CA LEU A 32 6.16 8.18 14.31
C LEU A 32 5.10 8.40 13.21
N SER A 33 4.09 7.53 13.14
CA SER A 33 2.97 7.69 12.21
C SER A 33 2.11 8.91 12.53
N ALA A 34 1.85 9.19 13.80
CA ALA A 34 1.11 10.39 14.21
C ALA A 34 1.85 11.66 13.76
N PHE A 35 3.15 11.75 14.03
CA PHE A 35 3.97 12.84 13.53
C PHE A 35 3.91 12.97 12.00
N PHE A 36 4.03 11.86 11.29
CA PHE A 36 4.00 11.82 9.83
C PHE A 36 2.64 12.29 9.27
N LEU A 37 1.53 11.76 9.79
CA LEU A 37 0.19 12.09 9.31
C LEU A 37 -0.17 13.55 9.59
N ASN A 38 0.14 14.06 10.78
CA ASN A 38 -0.06 15.48 11.11
C ASN A 38 0.80 16.38 10.21
N SER A 39 2.06 16.01 9.95
CA SER A 39 2.91 16.74 9.02
C SER A 39 2.34 16.76 7.59
N LEU A 40 1.77 15.64 7.11
CA LEU A 40 1.13 15.57 5.81
C LEU A 40 -0.10 16.47 5.70
N THR A 41 -0.90 16.56 6.76
CA THR A 41 -2.04 17.48 6.81
C THR A 41 -1.56 18.93 6.68
N VAL A 42 -0.60 19.33 7.50
CA VAL A 42 -0.03 20.71 7.47
C VAL A 42 0.54 21.05 6.09
N VAL A 43 1.38 20.19 5.52
CA VAL A 43 1.98 20.50 4.20
C VAL A 43 0.97 20.47 3.06
N THR A 44 -0.10 19.68 3.19
CA THR A 44 -1.20 19.68 2.21
C THR A 44 -1.95 21.01 2.25
N ASP A 45 -2.28 21.52 3.44
CA ASP A 45 -2.93 22.80 3.62
C ASP A 45 -2.07 23.96 3.12
N ILE A 46 -0.76 23.93 3.43
CA ILE A 46 0.21 24.91 2.88
C ILE A 46 0.22 24.87 1.35
N ARG A 47 0.28 23.69 0.74
CA ARG A 47 0.27 23.55 -0.72
C ARG A 47 -1.02 24.07 -1.35
N LEU A 48 -2.17 23.75 -0.76
CA LEU A 48 -3.47 24.22 -1.26
C LEU A 48 -3.60 25.74 -1.16
N SER A 49 -3.05 26.34 -0.10
CA SER A 49 -3.01 27.80 0.08
C SER A 49 -1.98 28.48 -0.82
N HIS A 50 -0.97 27.76 -1.30
CA HIS A 50 0.13 28.28 -2.09
C HIS A 50 0.37 27.44 -3.36
N PRO A 51 -0.51 27.48 -4.38
CA PRO A 51 -0.40 26.63 -5.58
C PRO A 51 0.92 26.75 -6.35
N TRP A 52 1.64 27.87 -6.19
CA TRP A 52 2.94 28.11 -6.81
C TRP A 52 4.04 27.16 -6.29
N LEU A 53 3.87 26.55 -5.13
CA LEU A 53 4.82 25.55 -4.60
C LEU A 53 5.05 24.39 -5.56
N LEU A 54 4.10 24.09 -6.44
CA LEU A 54 4.23 23.08 -7.48
C LEU A 54 5.48 23.31 -8.36
N TYR A 55 5.85 24.55 -8.64
CA TYR A 55 7.03 24.85 -9.46
C TYR A 55 8.36 24.46 -8.79
N LEU A 56 8.36 24.23 -7.48
CA LEU A 56 9.53 23.76 -6.74
C LEU A 56 9.66 22.22 -6.71
N LEU A 57 8.70 21.48 -7.26
CA LEU A 57 8.75 20.03 -7.33
C LEU A 57 10.06 19.49 -7.96
N PRO A 58 10.57 20.04 -9.08
CA PRO A 58 11.83 19.59 -9.66
C PRO A 58 13.03 19.79 -8.72
N VAL A 59 13.06 20.90 -8.00
CA VAL A 59 14.14 21.24 -7.06
C VAL A 59 14.13 20.29 -5.86
N SER A 60 12.96 20.05 -5.28
CA SER A 60 12.81 19.10 -4.16
C SER A 60 13.16 17.68 -4.58
N GLY A 61 12.77 17.28 -5.78
CA GLY A 61 13.14 15.98 -6.36
C GLY A 61 14.66 15.84 -6.51
N ALA A 62 15.35 16.89 -6.98
CA ALA A 62 16.82 16.91 -7.07
C ALA A 62 17.48 16.72 -5.70
N LEU A 63 17.00 17.44 -4.68
CA LEU A 63 17.53 17.38 -3.33
C LEU A 63 17.41 15.97 -2.74
N PHE A 64 16.22 15.38 -2.77
CA PHE A 64 16.03 14.03 -2.21
C PHE A 64 16.72 12.94 -3.04
N ALA A 65 16.76 13.07 -4.36
CA ALA A 65 17.54 12.16 -5.19
C ALA A 65 19.04 12.23 -4.86
N TYR A 66 19.56 13.42 -4.59
CA TYR A 66 20.93 13.60 -4.12
C TYR A 66 21.15 12.91 -2.75
N LEU A 67 20.28 13.16 -1.77
CA LEU A 67 20.38 12.54 -0.45
C LEU A 67 20.34 11.01 -0.53
N TYR A 68 19.46 10.44 -1.34
CA TYR A 68 19.40 9.00 -1.53
C TYR A 68 20.60 8.44 -2.29
N ALA A 69 21.12 9.12 -3.30
CA ALA A 69 22.27 8.67 -4.08
C ALA A 69 23.55 8.64 -3.26
N TYR A 70 23.80 9.67 -2.43
CA TYR A 70 25.06 9.81 -1.72
C TYR A 70 24.99 9.35 -0.25
N HIS A 71 23.82 9.36 0.37
CA HIS A 71 23.67 9.00 1.78
C HIS A 71 22.68 7.84 2.00
N GLY A 72 21.89 7.46 1.00
CA GLY A 72 20.86 6.43 1.14
C GLY A 72 21.40 5.01 1.27
N GLY A 73 22.39 4.63 0.45
CA GLY A 73 22.85 3.24 0.38
C GLY A 73 21.68 2.27 0.14
N LEU A 74 21.53 1.23 0.97
CA LEU A 74 20.44 0.26 0.88
C LEU A 74 19.05 0.89 1.02
N SER A 75 18.90 2.07 1.64
CA SER A 75 17.61 2.77 1.77
C SER A 75 16.96 3.09 0.42
N SER A 76 17.73 3.17 -0.65
CA SER A 76 17.22 3.41 -2.01
C SER A 76 16.31 2.28 -2.55
N ARG A 77 16.34 1.09 -1.94
CA ARG A 77 15.48 -0.05 -2.28
C ARG A 77 14.06 0.09 -1.68
N GLY A 78 13.86 0.98 -0.71
CA GLY A 78 12.56 1.28 -0.12
C GLY A 78 11.79 0.05 0.38
N ASN A 79 10.53 -0.08 0.00
CA ASN A 79 9.67 -1.22 0.36
C ASN A 79 10.25 -2.57 -0.04
N ASN A 80 10.97 -2.64 -1.18
CA ASN A 80 11.56 -3.89 -1.62
C ASN A 80 12.64 -4.41 -0.66
N LEU A 81 13.41 -3.52 -0.01
CA LEU A 81 14.35 -3.94 1.03
C LEU A 81 13.62 -4.56 2.21
N VAL A 82 12.53 -3.94 2.67
CA VAL A 82 11.75 -4.44 3.82
C VAL A 82 11.14 -5.81 3.51
N ILE A 83 10.55 -5.98 2.32
CA ILE A 83 9.94 -7.23 1.87
C ILE A 83 10.99 -8.34 1.74
N ASP A 84 12.16 -8.04 1.17
CA ASP A 84 13.25 -9.01 1.06
C ASP A 84 13.72 -9.48 2.45
N GLN A 85 13.86 -8.56 3.41
CA GLN A 85 14.28 -8.92 4.77
C GLN A 85 13.20 -9.71 5.52
N GLY A 86 11.91 -9.40 5.32
CA GLY A 86 10.79 -10.20 5.82
C GLY A 86 10.75 -11.62 5.23
N ASN A 87 11.31 -11.82 4.04
CA ASN A 87 11.49 -13.11 3.37
C ASN A 87 12.80 -13.82 3.71
N GLY A 88 13.49 -13.43 4.76
CA GLY A 88 14.72 -14.09 5.24
C GLY A 88 16.02 -13.52 4.66
N GLY A 89 15.99 -12.33 4.12
CA GLY A 89 17.19 -11.62 3.67
C GLY A 89 18.20 -11.38 4.80
N GLU A 90 19.47 -11.24 4.45
CA GLU A 90 20.58 -11.10 5.43
C GLU A 90 21.10 -9.66 5.54
N GLU A 91 20.59 -8.77 4.70
CA GLU A 91 20.99 -7.35 4.73
C GLU A 91 20.37 -6.63 5.93
N LYS A 92 21.05 -5.60 6.39
CA LYS A 92 20.52 -4.74 7.47
C LYS A 92 19.66 -3.64 6.88
N ILE A 93 18.48 -3.42 7.46
CA ILE A 93 17.68 -2.24 7.13
C ILE A 93 18.26 -1.04 7.92
N PRO A 94 18.83 -0.04 7.22
CA PRO A 94 19.48 1.07 7.92
C PRO A 94 18.45 1.99 8.56
N LEU A 95 18.71 2.44 9.81
CA LEU A 95 17.83 3.40 10.52
C LEU A 95 17.60 4.70 9.74
N ARG A 96 18.59 5.13 8.94
CA ARG A 96 18.45 6.32 8.07
C ARG A 96 17.34 6.21 7.03
N LEU A 97 16.80 5.00 6.77
CA LEU A 97 15.62 4.81 5.93
C LEU A 97 14.43 5.60 6.51
N ILE A 98 14.27 5.64 7.85
CA ILE A 98 13.16 6.35 8.52
C ILE A 98 13.14 7.83 8.16
N PRO A 99 14.16 8.66 8.50
CA PRO A 99 14.11 10.07 8.16
C PRO A 99 14.12 10.32 6.64
N LEU A 100 14.81 9.53 5.84
CA LEU A 100 14.86 9.72 4.40
C LEU A 100 13.48 9.53 3.75
N THR A 101 12.77 8.45 4.09
CA THR A 101 11.44 8.19 3.52
C THR A 101 10.38 9.14 4.07
N LEU A 102 10.44 9.45 5.37
CA LEU A 102 9.53 10.38 6.04
C LEU A 102 9.59 11.78 5.43
N PHE A 103 10.76 12.43 5.49
CA PHE A 103 10.92 13.79 4.97
C PHE A 103 10.83 13.83 3.44
N GLY A 104 11.29 12.78 2.74
CA GLY A 104 11.12 12.67 1.30
C GLY A 104 9.66 12.68 0.89
N THR A 105 8.82 11.93 1.59
CA THR A 105 7.37 11.87 1.31
C THR A 105 6.66 13.17 1.70
N ILE A 106 6.95 13.74 2.87
CA ILE A 106 6.40 15.04 3.28
C ILE A 106 6.71 16.11 2.23
N THR A 107 7.96 16.17 1.77
CA THR A 107 8.41 17.14 0.78
C THR A 107 7.76 16.89 -0.59
N THR A 108 7.60 15.62 -0.99
CA THR A 108 6.89 15.27 -2.24
C THR A 108 5.44 15.79 -2.20
N HIS A 109 4.74 15.66 -1.08
CA HIS A 109 3.37 16.16 -0.91
C HIS A 109 3.32 17.69 -0.88
N LEU A 110 4.26 18.34 -0.19
CA LEU A 110 4.34 19.80 -0.12
C LEU A 110 4.44 20.43 -1.52
N PHE A 111 5.21 19.82 -2.42
CA PHE A 111 5.42 20.32 -3.77
C PHE A 111 4.54 19.65 -4.84
N GLY A 112 3.54 18.86 -4.42
CA GLY A 112 2.48 18.37 -5.32
C GLY A 112 2.82 17.12 -6.12
N GLY A 113 3.86 16.34 -5.77
CA GLY A 113 4.06 15.02 -6.36
C GLY A 113 2.90 14.09 -6.02
N SER A 114 2.34 13.41 -7.01
CA SER A 114 1.20 12.49 -6.84
C SER A 114 1.67 11.14 -6.31
N VAL A 115 1.60 10.96 -5.00
CA VAL A 115 2.04 9.74 -4.31
C VAL A 115 1.16 9.48 -3.08
N GLY A 116 1.20 8.26 -2.55
CA GLY A 116 0.58 7.88 -1.29
C GLY A 116 1.53 8.00 -0.09
N ARG A 117 1.05 7.58 1.07
CA ARG A 117 1.73 7.71 2.37
C ARG A 117 2.10 6.34 3.00
N GLU A 118 1.41 5.28 2.64
CA GLU A 118 1.47 3.98 3.32
C GLU A 118 2.79 3.25 3.07
N GLY A 119 3.32 3.33 1.86
CA GLY A 119 4.64 2.77 1.55
C GLY A 119 5.74 3.34 2.44
N THR A 120 5.63 4.61 2.80
CA THR A 120 6.51 5.28 3.77
C THR A 120 6.37 4.68 5.16
N ALA A 121 5.14 4.48 5.64
CA ALA A 121 4.90 3.87 6.95
C ALA A 121 5.40 2.41 7.03
N VAL A 122 5.21 1.63 5.97
CA VAL A 122 5.75 0.26 5.87
C VAL A 122 7.28 0.26 5.93
N GLN A 123 7.95 1.19 5.25
CA GLN A 123 9.41 1.34 5.31
C GLN A 123 9.89 1.73 6.72
N MET A 124 9.20 2.67 7.36
CA MET A 124 9.51 3.09 8.73
C MET A 124 9.32 1.93 9.72
N GLY A 125 8.19 1.22 9.63
CA GLY A 125 7.88 0.07 10.47
C GLY A 125 8.88 -1.07 10.31
N GLY A 126 9.24 -1.42 9.08
CA GLY A 126 10.25 -2.43 8.80
C GLY A 126 11.65 -2.06 9.31
N ALA A 127 12.06 -0.79 9.12
CA ALA A 127 13.35 -0.31 9.61
C ALA A 127 13.39 -0.28 11.15
N LEU A 128 12.32 0.18 11.79
CA LEU A 128 12.22 0.18 13.24
C LEU A 128 12.26 -1.25 13.79
N ALA A 129 11.51 -2.17 13.19
CA ALA A 129 11.47 -3.59 13.58
C ALA A 129 12.82 -4.28 13.46
N ASP A 130 13.53 -4.10 12.34
CA ASP A 130 14.87 -4.68 12.16
C ASP A 130 15.89 -4.17 13.19
N ASN A 131 15.82 -2.89 13.54
CA ASN A 131 16.71 -2.33 14.55
C ASN A 131 16.30 -2.74 15.97
N THR A 132 15.00 -2.89 16.25
CA THR A 132 14.50 -3.46 17.50
C THR A 132 14.93 -4.92 17.66
N ALA A 133 14.85 -5.73 16.60
CA ALA A 133 15.32 -7.12 16.62
C ALA A 133 16.81 -7.23 17.04
N ARG A 134 17.65 -6.33 16.56
CA ARG A 134 19.06 -6.28 16.94
C ARG A 134 19.27 -5.83 18.38
N LEU A 135 18.50 -4.85 18.84
CA LEU A 135 18.57 -4.38 20.23
C LEU A 135 18.25 -5.52 21.21
N PHE A 136 17.24 -6.32 20.91
CA PHE A 136 16.85 -7.49 21.72
C PHE A 136 17.62 -8.76 21.37
N ARG A 137 18.60 -8.69 20.45
CA ARG A 137 19.42 -9.83 20.01
C ARG A 137 18.58 -11.04 19.59
N LEU A 138 17.50 -10.80 18.85
CA LEU A 138 16.64 -11.84 18.33
C LEU A 138 17.36 -12.69 17.28
N ASP A 139 17.01 -13.97 17.20
CA ASP A 139 17.53 -14.84 16.16
C ASP A 139 16.96 -14.51 14.77
N LYS A 140 17.42 -15.20 13.72
CA LYS A 140 17.02 -14.93 12.34
C LYS A 140 15.51 -15.08 12.14
N SER A 141 14.91 -16.12 12.68
CA SER A 141 13.48 -16.39 12.54
C SER A 141 12.64 -15.35 13.30
N GLU A 142 13.03 -15.02 14.51
CA GLU A 142 12.38 -13.98 15.32
C GLU A 142 12.51 -12.59 14.68
N ARG A 143 13.65 -12.28 14.05
CA ARG A 143 13.87 -11.06 13.29
C ARG A 143 12.89 -10.95 12.10
N GLU A 144 12.69 -12.03 11.33
CA GLU A 144 11.73 -12.08 10.25
C GLU A 144 10.31 -11.79 10.76
N ILE A 145 9.89 -12.46 11.84
CA ILE A 145 8.59 -12.24 12.49
C ILE A 145 8.43 -10.78 12.92
N LEU A 146 9.46 -10.18 13.51
CA LEU A 146 9.38 -8.79 13.96
C LEU A 146 9.32 -7.79 12.80
N ILE A 147 10.01 -8.06 11.68
CA ILE A 147 9.91 -7.23 10.46
C ILE A 147 8.48 -7.28 9.90
N ILE A 148 7.87 -8.47 9.84
CA ILE A 148 6.47 -8.64 9.45
C ILE A 148 5.56 -7.81 10.38
N SER A 149 5.79 -7.89 11.69
CA SER A 149 5.05 -7.10 12.68
C SER A 149 5.25 -5.59 12.49
N GLY A 150 6.44 -5.15 12.07
CA GLY A 150 6.71 -3.76 11.72
C GLY A 150 5.94 -3.29 10.48
N ILE A 151 5.83 -4.12 9.44
CA ILE A 151 4.99 -3.86 8.27
C ILE A 151 3.53 -3.71 8.70
N SER A 152 3.04 -4.63 9.55
CA SER A 152 1.67 -4.61 10.10
C SER A 152 1.40 -3.35 10.91
N ALA A 153 2.31 -2.95 11.79
CA ALA A 153 2.21 -1.75 12.61
C ALA A 153 2.20 -0.47 11.75
N GLY A 154 3.09 -0.39 10.76
CA GLY A 154 3.15 0.73 9.84
C GLY A 154 1.87 0.90 9.02
N PHE A 155 1.34 -0.18 8.49
CA PHE A 155 0.10 -0.16 7.71
C PHE A 155 -1.10 0.21 8.58
N SER A 156 -1.26 -0.45 9.74
CA SER A 156 -2.35 -0.23 10.67
C SER A 156 -2.43 1.22 11.16
N SER A 157 -1.29 1.79 11.56
CA SER A 157 -1.21 3.14 12.13
C SER A 157 -1.61 4.25 11.15
N VAL A 158 -1.49 4.01 9.84
CA VAL A 158 -1.86 5.01 8.82
C VAL A 158 -3.32 4.92 8.43
N PHE A 159 -3.92 3.73 8.49
CA PHE A 159 -5.31 3.51 8.06
C PHE A 159 -6.32 3.42 9.19
N GLY A 160 -5.90 3.16 10.42
CA GLY A 160 -6.83 2.86 11.49
C GLY A 160 -7.44 1.46 11.40
N THR A 161 -6.73 0.52 10.79
CA THR A 161 -7.25 -0.84 10.49
C THR A 161 -6.30 -1.91 11.03
N PRO A 162 -6.36 -2.23 12.34
CA PRO A 162 -5.43 -3.17 12.98
C PRO A 162 -5.55 -4.60 12.48
N LEU A 163 -6.74 -5.10 12.13
CA LEU A 163 -6.91 -6.45 11.59
C LEU A 163 -6.38 -6.54 10.16
N ALA A 164 -6.75 -5.58 9.31
CA ALA A 164 -6.24 -5.56 7.94
C ALA A 164 -4.73 -5.31 7.90
N GLY A 165 -4.20 -4.44 8.75
CA GLY A 165 -2.76 -4.21 8.88
C GLY A 165 -2.00 -5.48 9.28
N THR A 166 -2.56 -6.25 10.23
CA THR A 166 -2.02 -7.56 10.61
C THR A 166 -1.93 -8.47 9.38
N LEU A 167 -3.05 -8.68 8.70
CA LEU A 167 -3.12 -9.58 7.55
C LEU A 167 -2.27 -9.10 6.38
N PHE A 168 -2.18 -7.79 6.17
CA PHE A 168 -1.31 -7.21 5.13
C PHE A 168 0.16 -7.58 5.35
N GLY A 169 0.68 -7.43 6.57
CA GLY A 169 2.06 -7.84 6.86
C GLY A 169 2.31 -9.33 6.62
N LEU A 170 1.33 -10.20 6.94
CA LEU A 170 1.42 -11.64 6.75
C LEU A 170 1.34 -12.08 5.29
N GLU A 171 0.63 -11.31 4.44
CA GLU A 171 0.28 -11.68 3.06
C GLU A 171 1.18 -11.02 2.02
N VAL A 172 1.67 -9.80 2.29
CA VAL A 172 2.38 -8.97 1.30
C VAL A 172 3.74 -9.53 0.87
N LEU A 173 4.34 -10.42 1.65
CA LEU A 173 5.68 -10.94 1.38
C LEU A 173 5.73 -11.91 0.20
N ALA A 174 4.66 -12.71 0.01
CA ALA A 174 4.64 -13.71 -1.05
C ALA A 174 3.22 -14.00 -1.54
N ILE A 175 3.02 -13.96 -2.85
CA ILE A 175 1.75 -14.29 -3.50
C ILE A 175 1.37 -15.74 -3.21
N GLY A 176 0.19 -15.95 -2.60
CA GLY A 176 -0.34 -17.28 -2.30
C GLY A 176 0.28 -17.96 -1.07
N LYS A 177 0.97 -17.21 -0.20
CA LYS A 177 1.50 -17.70 1.08
C LYS A 177 1.24 -16.68 2.18
N VAL A 178 0.70 -17.14 3.32
CA VAL A 178 0.49 -16.34 4.54
C VAL A 178 1.46 -16.82 5.62
N ARG A 179 2.14 -15.89 6.28
CA ARG A 179 3.14 -16.16 7.34
C ARG A 179 2.44 -16.29 8.70
N THR A 180 1.74 -17.39 8.91
CA THR A 180 0.88 -17.63 10.09
C THR A 180 1.63 -17.60 11.42
N GLU A 181 2.92 -17.91 11.45
CA GLU A 181 3.78 -17.84 12.63
C GLU A 181 3.93 -16.41 13.19
N ALA A 182 3.68 -15.39 12.38
CA ALA A 182 3.76 -14.00 12.79
C ALA A 182 2.41 -13.39 13.20
N ILE A 183 1.31 -14.14 13.19
CA ILE A 183 -0.05 -13.61 13.49
C ILE A 183 -0.08 -12.89 14.83
N PHE A 184 0.34 -13.57 15.91
CA PHE A 184 0.27 -13.01 17.26
C PHE A 184 1.12 -11.73 17.40
N PRO A 185 2.42 -11.72 17.05
CA PRO A 185 3.24 -10.50 17.11
C PRO A 185 2.71 -9.38 16.22
N SER A 186 2.28 -9.69 15.00
CA SER A 186 1.77 -8.69 14.04
C SER A 186 0.48 -8.03 14.53
N PHE A 187 -0.44 -8.80 15.11
CA PHE A 187 -1.68 -8.27 15.65
C PHE A 187 -1.44 -7.27 16.79
N PHE A 188 -0.60 -7.63 17.76
CA PHE A 188 -0.33 -6.73 18.88
C PHE A 188 0.48 -5.50 18.43
N ALA A 189 1.43 -5.65 17.51
CA ALA A 189 2.16 -4.51 16.97
C ALA A 189 1.23 -3.54 16.21
N ALA A 190 0.30 -4.07 15.40
CA ALA A 190 -0.69 -3.29 14.67
C ALA A 190 -1.67 -2.58 15.63
N LEU A 191 -2.15 -3.29 16.65
CA LEU A 191 -3.08 -2.76 17.66
C LEU A 191 -2.44 -1.62 18.46
N PHE A 192 -1.23 -1.83 19.00
CA PHE A 192 -0.53 -0.79 19.77
C PHE A 192 -0.14 0.42 18.91
N ALA A 193 0.24 0.19 17.64
CA ALA A 193 0.56 1.29 16.75
C ALA A 193 -0.67 2.12 16.41
N ASN A 194 -1.81 1.49 16.15
CA ASN A 194 -3.08 2.18 15.90
C ASN A 194 -3.51 2.98 17.13
N PHE A 195 -3.58 2.33 18.30
CA PHE A 195 -3.94 2.98 19.55
C PHE A 195 -3.07 4.21 19.86
N MET A 196 -1.76 4.07 19.65
CA MET A 196 -0.84 5.17 19.89
C MET A 196 -1.02 6.31 18.89
N THR A 197 -1.29 6.02 17.62
CA THR A 197 -1.57 7.04 16.59
C THR A 197 -2.84 7.82 16.93
N GLU A 198 -3.91 7.14 17.32
CA GLU A 198 -5.17 7.76 17.73
C GLU A 198 -5.01 8.60 19.02
N SER A 199 -4.18 8.14 19.98
CA SER A 199 -3.93 8.87 21.22
C SER A 199 -3.28 10.24 21.01
N TYR A 200 -2.61 10.47 19.86
CA TYR A 200 -2.10 11.78 19.44
C TYR A 200 -3.14 12.61 18.67
N GLY A 201 -4.41 12.23 18.69
CA GLY A 201 -5.50 12.98 18.06
C GLY A 201 -5.59 12.82 16.54
N VAL A 202 -4.90 11.84 15.96
CA VAL A 202 -5.06 11.54 14.53
C VAL A 202 -6.39 10.83 14.32
N SER A 203 -7.24 11.39 13.47
CA SER A 203 -8.48 10.77 13.03
C SER A 203 -8.30 10.16 11.64
N HIS A 204 -8.86 8.97 11.45
CA HIS A 204 -8.90 8.31 10.15
C HIS A 204 -10.20 8.66 9.42
N LEU A 205 -10.12 8.81 8.08
CA LEU A 205 -11.27 9.14 7.27
C LEU A 205 -12.19 7.91 7.13
N HIS A 206 -13.47 8.13 7.35
CA HIS A 206 -14.52 7.12 7.15
C HIS A 206 -15.37 7.53 5.96
N TYR A 207 -15.57 6.60 5.03
CA TYR A 207 -16.43 6.78 3.88
C TYR A 207 -17.65 5.87 4.01
N GLN A 208 -18.80 6.32 3.55
CA GLN A 208 -20.03 5.55 3.63
C GLN A 208 -20.41 4.99 2.25
N MET A 209 -20.65 3.69 2.18
CA MET A 209 -21.10 3.01 0.95
C MET A 209 -22.58 3.20 0.66
N GLY A 210 -23.32 3.94 1.50
CA GLY A 210 -24.76 4.09 1.37
C GLY A 210 -25.51 2.77 1.65
N VAL A 211 -26.67 2.62 1.03
CA VAL A 211 -27.47 1.40 1.17
C VAL A 211 -26.82 0.27 0.38
N ILE A 212 -26.52 -0.83 1.09
CA ILE A 212 -25.96 -2.03 0.45
C ILE A 212 -27.10 -2.77 -0.26
N PRO A 213 -27.00 -2.99 -1.58
CA PRO A 213 -28.05 -3.68 -2.32
C PRO A 213 -28.26 -5.12 -1.85
N GLU A 214 -29.50 -5.59 -1.88
CA GLU A 214 -29.82 -6.97 -1.59
C GLU A 214 -29.19 -7.91 -2.63
N TRP A 215 -28.86 -9.13 -2.18
CA TRP A 215 -28.26 -10.12 -3.04
C TRP A 215 -29.19 -10.55 -4.17
N SER A 216 -28.67 -10.54 -5.39
CA SER A 216 -29.33 -11.09 -6.57
C SER A 216 -28.31 -11.63 -7.57
N MET A 217 -28.71 -12.58 -8.43
CA MET A 217 -27.85 -13.10 -9.49
C MET A 217 -27.40 -12.00 -10.46
N LEU A 218 -28.29 -11.04 -10.76
CA LEU A 218 -27.93 -9.91 -11.60
C LEU A 218 -26.85 -9.05 -10.96
N LEU A 219 -26.98 -8.76 -9.67
CA LEU A 219 -25.95 -8.00 -8.92
C LEU A 219 -24.63 -8.76 -8.85
N PHE A 220 -24.68 -10.08 -8.66
CA PHE A 220 -23.50 -10.93 -8.73
C PHE A 220 -22.71 -10.72 -10.03
N PHE A 221 -23.40 -10.79 -11.19
CA PHE A 221 -22.74 -10.59 -12.48
C PHE A 221 -22.20 -9.16 -12.65
N LYS A 222 -22.91 -8.14 -12.15
CA LYS A 222 -22.44 -6.74 -12.17
C LYS A 222 -21.15 -6.57 -11.36
N VAL A 223 -21.12 -7.10 -10.13
CA VAL A 223 -19.94 -7.07 -9.26
C VAL A 223 -18.80 -7.89 -9.87
N PHE A 224 -19.10 -9.02 -10.51
CA PHE A 224 -18.09 -9.85 -11.19
C PHE A 224 -17.42 -9.08 -12.33
N VAL A 225 -18.18 -8.40 -13.19
CA VAL A 225 -17.65 -7.57 -14.28
C VAL A 225 -16.82 -6.41 -13.73
N ALA A 226 -17.32 -5.72 -12.68
CA ALA A 226 -16.57 -4.66 -12.01
C ALA A 226 -15.22 -5.19 -11.44
N GLY A 227 -15.22 -6.38 -10.85
CA GLY A 227 -14.01 -7.01 -10.31
C GLY A 227 -12.95 -7.30 -11.37
N ILE A 228 -13.37 -7.72 -12.57
CA ILE A 228 -12.44 -7.87 -13.71
C ILE A 228 -11.84 -6.50 -14.06
N ALA A 229 -12.66 -5.45 -14.19
CA ALA A 229 -12.19 -4.11 -14.51
C ALA A 229 -11.19 -3.59 -13.47
N PHE A 230 -11.49 -3.76 -12.18
CA PHE A 230 -10.60 -3.36 -11.09
C PHE A 230 -9.26 -4.13 -11.11
N GLY A 231 -9.29 -5.44 -11.36
CA GLY A 231 -8.07 -6.24 -11.50
C GLY A 231 -7.20 -5.81 -12.67
N LEU A 232 -7.82 -5.54 -13.83
CA LEU A 232 -7.13 -5.07 -15.02
C LEU A 232 -6.50 -3.68 -14.80
N ILE A 233 -7.21 -2.75 -14.18
CA ILE A 233 -6.67 -1.41 -13.87
C ILE A 233 -5.53 -1.49 -12.83
N GLY A 234 -5.64 -2.33 -11.81
CA GLY A 234 -4.55 -2.60 -10.88
C GLY A 234 -3.29 -3.14 -11.58
N TRP A 235 -3.48 -4.04 -12.55
CA TRP A 235 -2.40 -4.53 -13.40
C TRP A 235 -1.79 -3.43 -14.28
N VAL A 236 -2.62 -2.63 -14.97
CA VAL A 236 -2.16 -1.51 -15.79
C VAL A 236 -1.34 -0.54 -14.96
N PHE A 237 -1.83 -0.13 -13.79
CA PHE A 237 -1.13 0.78 -12.89
C PHE A 237 0.25 0.23 -12.49
N SER A 238 0.29 -1.00 -11.98
CA SER A 238 1.53 -1.65 -11.53
C SER A 238 2.56 -1.76 -12.66
N ARG A 239 2.12 -2.16 -13.86
CA ARG A 239 3.00 -2.28 -15.04
C ARG A 239 3.48 -0.93 -15.54
N SER A 240 2.62 0.08 -15.50
CA SER A 240 2.97 1.44 -15.93
C SER A 240 4.08 2.05 -15.07
N ILE A 241 4.01 1.87 -13.74
CA ILE A 241 5.08 2.33 -12.83
C ILE A 241 6.40 1.63 -13.15
N VAL A 242 6.41 0.30 -13.25
CA VAL A 242 7.61 -0.47 -13.54
C VAL A 242 8.20 -0.08 -14.90
N PHE A 243 7.35 0.04 -15.93
CA PHE A 243 7.75 0.45 -17.26
C PHE A 243 8.38 1.84 -17.27
N LEU A 244 7.70 2.83 -16.71
CA LEU A 244 8.18 4.22 -16.73
C LEU A 244 9.46 4.37 -15.88
N LYS A 245 9.53 3.71 -14.73
CA LYS A 245 10.74 3.69 -13.90
C LYS A 245 11.95 3.13 -14.66
N ALA A 246 11.76 2.05 -15.41
CA ALA A 246 12.81 1.47 -16.24
C ALA A 246 13.21 2.42 -17.40
N ARG A 247 12.23 3.05 -18.06
CA ARG A 247 12.50 4.02 -19.14
C ARG A 247 13.24 5.26 -18.64
N TYR A 248 12.80 5.84 -17.53
CA TYR A 248 13.51 6.96 -16.91
C TYR A 248 14.95 6.58 -16.52
N ALA A 249 15.17 5.38 -15.99
CA ALA A 249 16.52 4.93 -15.65
C ALA A 249 17.42 4.74 -16.89
N GLN A 250 16.85 4.32 -18.03
CA GLN A 250 17.58 4.19 -19.30
C GLN A 250 17.89 5.55 -19.93
N TRP A 251 16.91 6.46 -19.98
CA TRP A 251 17.06 7.78 -20.64
C TRP A 251 17.88 8.76 -19.80
N ILE A 252 17.73 8.67 -18.47
CA ILE A 252 18.37 9.58 -17.51
C ILE A 252 19.02 8.73 -16.40
N PRO A 253 20.23 8.20 -16.63
CA PRO A 253 20.91 7.31 -15.67
C PRO A 253 21.17 7.98 -14.32
N HIS A 254 21.51 9.29 -14.32
CA HIS A 254 21.84 10.01 -13.10
C HIS A 254 20.57 10.32 -12.28
N PRO A 255 20.43 9.81 -11.02
CA PRO A 255 19.18 9.88 -10.27
C PRO A 255 18.71 11.32 -9.98
N VAL A 256 19.62 12.25 -9.76
CA VAL A 256 19.27 13.67 -9.50
C VAL A 256 18.59 14.27 -10.71
N TRP A 257 19.19 14.15 -11.90
CA TRP A 257 18.60 14.66 -13.14
C TRP A 257 17.29 13.96 -13.48
N ARG A 258 17.18 12.67 -13.18
CA ARG A 258 15.97 11.91 -13.40
C ARG A 258 14.79 12.46 -12.59
N ASN A 259 14.98 12.74 -11.30
CA ASN A 259 13.94 13.32 -10.47
C ASN A 259 13.63 14.76 -10.86
N THR A 260 14.65 15.55 -11.18
CA THR A 260 14.47 16.94 -11.63
C THR A 260 13.62 17.01 -12.91
N ILE A 261 14.00 16.25 -13.94
CA ILE A 261 13.29 16.24 -15.22
C ILE A 261 11.90 15.62 -15.04
N GLY A 262 11.77 14.52 -14.28
CA GLY A 262 10.48 13.93 -13.98
C GLY A 262 9.55 14.90 -13.25
N GLY A 263 10.05 15.66 -12.29
CA GLY A 263 9.27 16.73 -11.63
C GLY A 263 8.86 17.82 -12.59
N ALA A 264 9.76 18.26 -13.48
CA ALA A 264 9.41 19.23 -14.52
C ALA A 264 8.30 18.71 -15.46
N VAL A 265 8.32 17.40 -15.78
CA VAL A 265 7.26 16.76 -16.58
C VAL A 265 5.93 16.77 -15.83
N VAL A 266 5.92 16.47 -14.51
CA VAL A 266 4.70 16.54 -13.68
C VAL A 266 4.15 17.98 -13.66
N VAL A 267 5.00 18.99 -13.46
CA VAL A 267 4.61 20.41 -13.48
C VAL A 267 4.04 20.77 -14.84
N ALA A 268 4.74 20.45 -15.92
CA ALA A 268 4.29 20.73 -17.29
C ALA A 268 2.94 20.06 -17.59
N ALA A 269 2.76 18.79 -17.18
CA ALA A 269 1.49 18.09 -17.35
C ALA A 269 0.35 18.77 -16.59
N ALA A 270 0.59 19.21 -15.35
CA ALA A 270 -0.41 19.90 -14.54
C ALA A 270 -0.81 21.26 -15.18
N LEU A 271 0.14 21.98 -15.77
CA LEU A 271 -0.11 23.25 -16.46
C LEU A 271 -0.86 23.05 -17.79
N ILE A 272 -0.45 22.07 -18.59
CA ILE A 272 -1.08 21.77 -19.88
C ILE A 272 -2.52 21.30 -19.68
N LEU A 273 -2.76 20.43 -18.69
CA LEU A 273 -4.08 19.92 -18.36
C LEU A 273 -4.89 20.86 -17.46
N GLN A 274 -4.30 21.99 -17.06
CA GLN A 274 -4.91 23.01 -16.20
C GLN A 274 -5.53 22.40 -14.91
N THR A 275 -4.87 21.41 -14.31
CA THR A 275 -5.40 20.71 -13.15
C THR A 275 -4.34 20.41 -12.10
N GLN A 276 -4.70 20.59 -10.84
CA GLN A 276 -3.96 20.11 -9.68
C GLN A 276 -4.72 19.03 -8.88
N ARG A 277 -5.87 18.60 -9.40
CA ARG A 277 -6.82 17.70 -8.75
C ARG A 277 -6.19 16.36 -8.37
N TYR A 278 -5.24 15.86 -9.17
CA TYR A 278 -4.59 14.56 -8.99
C TYR A 278 -3.26 14.63 -8.25
N LEU A 279 -2.82 15.82 -7.84
CA LEU A 279 -1.54 16.05 -7.22
C LEU A 279 -1.58 15.84 -5.70
N GLY A 280 -0.43 15.48 -5.13
CA GLY A 280 -0.31 15.17 -3.72
C GLY A 280 -1.15 13.97 -3.31
N LEU A 281 -1.72 14.03 -2.11
CA LEU A 281 -2.54 12.95 -1.55
C LEU A 281 -3.94 12.90 -2.16
N SER A 282 -4.45 14.00 -2.70
CA SER A 282 -5.77 14.17 -3.38
C SER A 282 -6.98 13.54 -2.68
N LEU A 283 -7.02 13.53 -1.35
CA LEU A 283 -8.13 12.98 -0.56
C LEU A 283 -9.53 13.54 -0.93
N PRO A 284 -9.71 14.82 -1.36
CA PRO A 284 -10.99 15.29 -1.87
C PRO A 284 -11.54 14.44 -3.01
N LEU A 285 -10.68 13.88 -3.86
CA LEU A 285 -11.08 13.01 -4.97
C LEU A 285 -11.79 11.72 -4.48
N LEU A 286 -11.35 11.16 -3.34
CA LEU A 286 -12.06 10.04 -2.70
C LEU A 286 -13.45 10.47 -2.26
N GLN A 287 -13.57 11.59 -1.55
CA GLN A 287 -14.86 12.09 -1.06
C GLN A 287 -15.85 12.32 -2.21
N GLU A 288 -15.36 12.94 -3.29
CA GLU A 288 -16.17 13.18 -4.51
C GLU A 288 -16.61 11.86 -5.18
N SER A 289 -15.76 10.82 -5.14
CA SER A 289 -16.11 9.50 -5.70
C SER A 289 -17.29 8.88 -4.95
N PHE A 290 -17.30 8.95 -3.62
CA PHE A 290 -18.43 8.44 -2.82
C PHE A 290 -19.69 9.28 -2.95
N ASN A 291 -19.55 10.58 -3.22
CA ASN A 291 -20.68 11.51 -3.42
C ASN A 291 -21.22 11.52 -4.86
N GLY A 292 -20.64 10.76 -5.78
CA GLY A 292 -21.03 10.76 -7.18
C GLY A 292 -20.65 12.03 -7.95
N GLN A 293 -19.68 12.78 -7.47
CA GLN A 293 -19.18 14.03 -8.05
C GLN A 293 -17.89 13.84 -8.86
N ALA A 294 -17.30 12.64 -8.84
CA ALA A 294 -16.12 12.32 -9.60
C ALA A 294 -16.40 12.26 -11.10
N HIS A 295 -15.45 12.74 -11.91
CA HIS A 295 -15.56 12.63 -13.37
C HIS A 295 -15.20 11.22 -13.84
N VAL A 296 -15.79 10.78 -14.95
CA VAL A 296 -15.58 9.45 -15.52
C VAL A 296 -14.10 9.15 -15.82
N TYR A 297 -13.29 10.16 -16.09
CA TYR A 297 -11.87 10.05 -16.43
C TYR A 297 -10.91 10.23 -15.24
N ASP A 298 -11.40 10.48 -14.03
CA ASP A 298 -10.57 10.79 -12.87
C ASP A 298 -9.58 9.66 -12.52
N PHE A 299 -9.99 8.41 -12.70
CA PHE A 299 -9.09 7.27 -12.48
C PHE A 299 -7.89 7.28 -13.43
N ILE A 300 -8.07 7.71 -14.69
CA ILE A 300 -6.98 7.85 -15.67
C ILE A 300 -6.04 8.99 -15.27
N GLY A 301 -6.61 10.14 -14.88
CA GLY A 301 -5.83 11.28 -14.41
C GLY A 301 -4.96 10.92 -13.19
N LYS A 302 -5.54 10.19 -12.22
CA LYS A 302 -4.77 9.75 -11.04
C LYS A 302 -3.68 8.75 -11.40
N ILE A 303 -3.95 7.75 -12.25
CA ILE A 303 -2.93 6.84 -12.78
C ILE A 303 -1.80 7.62 -13.42
N PHE A 304 -2.11 8.54 -14.32
CA PHE A 304 -1.14 9.30 -15.10
C PHE A 304 -0.17 10.09 -14.20
N PHE A 305 -0.69 10.95 -13.30
CA PHE A 305 0.15 11.76 -12.43
C PHE A 305 0.94 10.94 -11.41
N THR A 306 0.36 9.84 -10.90
CA THR A 306 1.07 8.97 -9.95
C THR A 306 2.19 8.20 -10.64
N VAL A 307 1.94 7.65 -11.83
CA VAL A 307 2.96 6.94 -12.62
C VAL A 307 4.10 7.88 -13.01
N LEU A 308 3.82 9.14 -13.38
CA LEU A 308 4.86 10.14 -13.65
C LEU A 308 5.71 10.41 -12.39
N SER A 309 5.08 10.62 -11.24
CA SER A 309 5.78 10.96 -9.99
C SER A 309 6.64 9.80 -9.48
N LEU A 310 6.03 8.61 -9.31
CA LEU A 310 6.74 7.43 -8.80
C LEU A 310 7.75 6.88 -9.81
N GLY A 311 7.44 6.94 -11.11
CA GLY A 311 8.35 6.55 -12.18
C GLY A 311 9.62 7.37 -12.21
N ALA A 312 9.54 8.66 -11.93
CA ALA A 312 10.69 9.56 -11.81
C ALA A 312 11.54 9.28 -10.56
N GLY A 313 10.97 8.67 -9.52
CA GLY A 313 11.66 8.32 -8.27
C GLY A 313 11.31 9.21 -7.07
N TYR A 314 10.20 9.94 -7.14
CA TYR A 314 9.68 10.69 -6.00
C TYR A 314 9.33 9.74 -4.85
N GLN A 315 9.57 10.19 -3.61
CA GLN A 315 9.30 9.40 -2.42
C GLN A 315 7.83 9.44 -2.06
N GLY A 316 7.27 8.29 -1.70
CA GLY A 316 5.88 8.09 -1.31
C GLY A 316 5.42 6.68 -1.61
N GLY A 317 4.16 6.38 -1.32
CA GLY A 317 3.53 5.08 -1.53
C GLY A 317 2.65 5.04 -2.78
N GLU A 318 2.26 3.84 -3.16
CA GLU A 318 1.34 3.54 -4.26
C GLU A 318 -0.10 3.33 -3.77
N VAL A 319 -0.32 3.10 -2.46
CA VAL A 319 -1.58 2.54 -1.94
C VAL A 319 -2.73 3.55 -1.94
N THR A 320 -2.55 4.76 -1.37
CA THR A 320 -3.61 5.80 -1.46
C THR A 320 -4.01 6.08 -2.91
N PRO A 321 -3.07 6.27 -3.86
CA PRO A 321 -3.44 6.36 -5.28
C PRO A 321 -4.28 5.19 -5.80
N LEU A 322 -4.01 3.95 -5.37
CA LEU A 322 -4.82 2.80 -5.76
C LEU A 322 -6.25 2.86 -5.24
N PHE A 323 -6.44 3.37 -4.02
CA PHE A 323 -7.77 3.62 -3.47
C PHE A 323 -8.55 4.66 -4.28
N GLU A 324 -7.89 5.75 -4.65
CA GLU A 324 -8.49 6.81 -5.46
C GLU A 324 -8.82 6.33 -6.88
N ILE A 325 -7.91 5.60 -7.50
CA ILE A 325 -8.12 4.97 -8.81
C ILE A 325 -9.31 4.01 -8.74
N GLY A 326 -9.37 3.19 -7.69
CA GLY A 326 -10.44 2.23 -7.50
C GLY A 326 -11.78 2.88 -7.24
N ALA A 327 -11.85 3.85 -6.33
CA ALA A 327 -13.08 4.56 -6.00
C ALA A 327 -13.63 5.37 -7.19
N THR A 328 -12.76 6.09 -7.91
CA THR A 328 -13.16 6.86 -9.10
C THR A 328 -13.59 5.96 -10.26
N LEU A 329 -12.92 4.83 -10.49
CA LEU A 329 -13.34 3.84 -11.48
C LEU A 329 -14.67 3.20 -11.08
N GLY A 330 -14.86 2.89 -9.78
CA GLY A 330 -16.12 2.38 -9.26
C GLY A 330 -17.27 3.38 -9.48
N ALA A 331 -17.03 4.66 -9.17
CA ALA A 331 -17.99 5.73 -9.42
C ALA A 331 -18.33 5.87 -10.91
N ALA A 332 -17.33 5.75 -11.80
CA ALA A 332 -17.52 5.82 -13.25
C ALA A 332 -18.31 4.61 -13.82
N LEU A 333 -18.12 3.42 -13.26
CA LEU A 333 -18.82 2.20 -13.69
C LEU A 333 -20.24 2.10 -13.12
N ALA A 334 -20.55 2.77 -12.01
CA ALA A 334 -21.81 2.65 -11.31
C ALA A 334 -23.05 2.98 -12.19
N PRO A 335 -23.08 4.09 -12.95
CA PRO A 335 -24.18 4.38 -13.86
C PRO A 335 -24.32 3.34 -14.98
N LEU A 336 -23.20 2.84 -15.53
CA LEU A 336 -23.21 1.84 -16.61
C LEU A 336 -23.75 0.49 -16.14
N LEU A 337 -23.48 0.13 -14.89
CA LEU A 337 -23.94 -1.11 -14.28
C LEU A 337 -25.30 -0.96 -13.58
N HIS A 338 -25.87 0.25 -13.55
CA HIS A 338 -27.08 0.56 -12.79
C HIS A 338 -26.99 0.06 -11.33
N VAL A 339 -25.93 0.52 -10.64
CA VAL A 339 -25.63 0.21 -9.23
C VAL A 339 -25.39 1.52 -8.49
N SER A 340 -25.60 1.54 -7.17
CA SER A 340 -25.32 2.70 -6.32
C SER A 340 -23.86 3.15 -6.44
N VAL A 341 -23.62 4.45 -6.65
CA VAL A 341 -22.28 5.02 -6.81
C VAL A 341 -21.41 4.78 -5.57
N PRO A 342 -21.84 5.14 -4.34
CA PRO A 342 -20.99 4.93 -3.16
C PRO A 342 -20.71 3.44 -2.90
N PHE A 343 -21.65 2.54 -3.21
CA PHE A 343 -21.43 1.10 -3.09
C PHE A 343 -20.32 0.63 -4.04
N LEU A 344 -20.38 0.99 -5.33
CA LEU A 344 -19.40 0.52 -6.30
C LEU A 344 -18.05 1.25 -6.15
N ALA A 345 -18.04 2.51 -5.68
CA ALA A 345 -16.82 3.22 -5.30
C ALA A 345 -16.09 2.53 -4.13
N GLY A 346 -16.82 2.09 -3.10
CA GLY A 346 -16.26 1.31 -1.99
C GLY A 346 -15.69 -0.04 -2.44
N LEU A 347 -16.40 -0.76 -3.32
CA LEU A 347 -15.88 -1.99 -3.91
C LEU A 347 -14.64 -1.75 -4.76
N GLY A 348 -14.60 -0.66 -5.54
CA GLY A 348 -13.45 -0.27 -6.35
C GLY A 348 -12.23 0.10 -5.50
N PHE A 349 -12.44 0.85 -4.41
CA PHE A 349 -11.42 1.21 -3.42
C PHE A 349 -10.62 -0.03 -2.97
N ILE A 350 -11.31 -1.08 -2.54
CA ILE A 350 -10.72 -2.31 -2.06
C ILE A 350 -10.23 -3.20 -3.23
N GLY A 351 -11.00 -3.27 -4.31
CA GLY A 351 -10.74 -4.19 -5.43
C GLY A 351 -9.46 -3.88 -6.18
N VAL A 352 -9.23 -2.62 -6.57
CA VAL A 352 -8.01 -2.21 -7.29
C VAL A 352 -6.78 -2.43 -6.42
N PHE A 353 -6.87 -2.11 -5.13
CA PHE A 353 -5.81 -2.34 -4.17
C PHE A 353 -5.47 -3.83 -4.02
N SER A 354 -6.48 -4.69 -3.88
CA SER A 354 -6.32 -6.16 -3.80
C SER A 354 -5.55 -6.73 -5.00
N GLY A 355 -5.94 -6.30 -6.21
CA GLY A 355 -5.30 -6.73 -7.44
C GLY A 355 -3.86 -6.27 -7.57
N ALA A 356 -3.58 -5.00 -7.23
CA ALA A 356 -2.26 -4.40 -7.40
C ALA A 356 -1.23 -4.85 -6.35
N THR A 357 -1.67 -5.16 -5.13
CA THR A 357 -0.78 -5.60 -4.03
C THR A 357 -0.68 -7.11 -3.89
N ASN A 358 -1.58 -7.86 -4.51
CA ASN A 358 -1.70 -9.32 -4.36
C ASN A 358 -2.01 -9.76 -2.90
N THR A 359 -2.82 -8.98 -2.18
CA THR A 359 -3.18 -9.23 -0.78
C THR A 359 -4.70 -9.29 -0.60
N PRO A 360 -5.40 -10.27 -1.21
CA PRO A 360 -6.87 -10.31 -1.22
C PRO A 360 -7.49 -10.49 0.17
N ILE A 361 -6.84 -11.22 1.09
CA ILE A 361 -7.38 -11.46 2.43
C ILE A 361 -7.29 -10.18 3.28
N ALA A 362 -6.15 -9.50 3.24
CA ALA A 362 -5.97 -8.24 3.95
C ALA A 362 -6.94 -7.16 3.42
N CYS A 363 -7.11 -7.07 2.11
CA CYS A 363 -8.04 -6.12 1.49
C CYS A 363 -9.50 -6.41 1.82
N PHE A 364 -9.90 -7.68 1.85
CA PHE A 364 -11.23 -8.10 2.28
C PHE A 364 -11.54 -7.63 3.71
N VAL A 365 -10.62 -7.89 4.64
CA VAL A 365 -10.79 -7.47 6.05
C VAL A 365 -10.73 -5.94 6.17
N MET A 366 -9.91 -5.27 5.37
CA MET A 366 -9.88 -3.81 5.31
C MET A 366 -11.22 -3.22 4.88
N GLY A 367 -11.91 -3.86 3.92
CA GLY A 367 -13.26 -3.49 3.53
C GLY A 367 -14.23 -3.55 4.71
N ILE A 368 -14.15 -4.59 5.54
CA ILE A 368 -14.98 -4.74 6.73
C ILE A 368 -14.65 -3.66 7.80
N GLU A 369 -13.38 -3.41 8.05
CA GLU A 369 -12.95 -2.40 9.04
C GLU A 369 -13.32 -0.96 8.63
N LEU A 370 -13.20 -0.62 7.33
CA LEU A 370 -13.48 0.74 6.85
C LEU A 370 -14.95 1.01 6.57
N PHE A 371 -15.70 0.03 6.08
CA PHE A 371 -17.05 0.23 5.55
C PHE A 371 -18.13 -0.57 6.30
N GLY A 372 -17.74 -1.43 7.25
CA GLY A 372 -18.65 -2.29 7.98
C GLY A 372 -18.88 -3.65 7.31
N SER A 373 -19.43 -4.59 8.07
CA SER A 373 -19.59 -6.00 7.65
C SER A 373 -20.77 -6.27 6.69
N GLN A 374 -21.67 -5.31 6.49
CA GLN A 374 -22.87 -5.50 5.67
C GLN A 374 -22.55 -5.87 4.21
N ALA A 375 -21.42 -5.36 3.67
CA ALA A 375 -20.96 -5.65 2.32
C ALA A 375 -19.92 -6.78 2.25
N ALA A 376 -19.71 -7.57 3.31
CA ALA A 376 -18.63 -8.55 3.41
C ALA A 376 -18.58 -9.53 2.24
N VAL A 377 -19.73 -10.07 1.81
CA VAL A 377 -19.78 -11.01 0.67
C VAL A 377 -19.27 -10.34 -0.62
N TYR A 378 -19.64 -9.08 -0.85
CA TYR A 378 -19.19 -8.32 -2.01
C TYR A 378 -17.70 -7.96 -1.92
N PHE A 379 -17.19 -7.63 -0.74
CA PHE A 379 -15.75 -7.41 -0.53
C PHE A 379 -14.95 -8.67 -0.83
N PHE A 380 -15.39 -9.82 -0.34
CA PHE A 380 -14.71 -11.08 -0.62
C PHE A 380 -14.68 -11.38 -2.12
N MET A 381 -15.83 -11.25 -2.80
CA MET A 381 -15.92 -11.44 -4.25
C MET A 381 -14.99 -10.52 -5.01
N ILE A 382 -15.06 -9.20 -4.74
CA ILE A 382 -14.33 -8.20 -5.51
C ILE A 382 -12.81 -8.37 -5.32
N CYS A 383 -12.36 -8.64 -4.09
CA CYS A 383 -10.96 -8.89 -3.79
C CYS A 383 -10.43 -10.13 -4.52
N LEU A 384 -11.20 -11.22 -4.49
CA LEU A 384 -10.80 -12.46 -5.16
C LEU A 384 -10.75 -12.30 -6.68
N ILE A 385 -11.79 -11.72 -7.30
CA ILE A 385 -11.86 -11.56 -8.75
C ILE A 385 -10.76 -10.60 -9.24
N SER A 386 -10.60 -9.46 -8.58
CA SER A 386 -9.57 -8.49 -8.92
C SER A 386 -8.16 -9.09 -8.77
N PHE A 387 -7.89 -9.80 -7.66
CA PHE A 387 -6.64 -10.53 -7.47
C PHE A 387 -6.36 -11.53 -8.60
N MET A 388 -7.35 -12.31 -9.02
CA MET A 388 -7.20 -13.28 -10.11
C MET A 388 -6.91 -12.60 -11.45
N CYS A 389 -7.57 -11.47 -11.74
CA CYS A 389 -7.45 -10.73 -13.01
C CYS A 389 -6.21 -9.83 -13.11
N SER A 390 -5.50 -9.56 -12.00
CA SER A 390 -4.33 -8.67 -11.99
C SER A 390 -3.00 -9.35 -12.39
N GLY A 391 -3.00 -10.65 -12.70
CA GLY A 391 -1.77 -11.40 -13.05
C GLY A 391 -0.83 -11.62 -11.86
N ASN A 392 0.39 -12.09 -12.13
CA ASN A 392 1.39 -12.44 -11.09
C ASN A 392 2.36 -11.29 -10.75
N SER A 393 2.15 -10.10 -11.25
CA SER A 393 2.96 -8.91 -10.95
C SER A 393 2.13 -7.92 -10.13
N GLY A 394 2.78 -7.28 -9.17
CA GLY A 394 2.17 -6.23 -8.35
C GLY A 394 3.07 -4.99 -8.28
N ILE A 395 2.72 -4.07 -7.38
CA ILE A 395 3.50 -2.86 -7.12
C ILE A 395 4.82 -3.15 -6.38
N TYR A 396 4.93 -4.27 -5.70
CA TYR A 396 6.13 -4.68 -4.95
C TYR A 396 6.95 -5.70 -5.75
N SER A 397 8.05 -5.27 -6.35
CA SER A 397 8.90 -6.15 -7.18
C SER A 397 9.66 -7.21 -6.37
N ALA A 398 9.85 -7.02 -5.07
CA ALA A 398 10.46 -8.00 -4.16
C ALA A 398 9.47 -9.04 -3.61
N GLN A 399 8.17 -8.89 -3.88
CA GLN A 399 7.16 -9.87 -3.50
C GLN A 399 7.42 -11.20 -4.22
N GLN A 400 7.59 -12.27 -3.45
CA GLN A 400 7.83 -13.60 -4.01
C GLN A 400 6.56 -14.20 -4.61
N VAL A 401 6.69 -15.10 -5.58
CA VAL A 401 5.57 -15.84 -6.15
C VAL A 401 5.63 -17.28 -5.66
N ALA A 402 4.97 -17.57 -4.54
CA ALA A 402 4.89 -18.93 -4.00
C ALA A 402 3.91 -19.79 -4.81
N VAL A 403 2.79 -19.21 -5.25
CA VAL A 403 1.80 -19.87 -6.09
C VAL A 403 1.43 -18.96 -7.26
N LYS A 404 1.62 -19.44 -8.50
CA LYS A 404 1.21 -18.69 -9.70
C LYS A 404 -0.31 -18.70 -9.83
N LYS A 405 -0.94 -17.54 -9.96
CA LYS A 405 -2.40 -17.40 -10.11
C LYS A 405 -2.98 -18.20 -11.29
N GLY A 406 -2.25 -18.29 -12.40
CA GLY A 406 -2.67 -19.06 -13.58
C GLY A 406 -2.66 -20.59 -13.43
N ILE A 407 -2.00 -21.12 -12.40
CA ILE A 407 -1.99 -22.59 -12.16
C ILE A 407 -3.36 -23.09 -11.71
N LEU A 408 -4.19 -22.24 -11.10
CA LEU A 408 -5.58 -22.60 -10.77
C LEU A 408 -6.44 -22.88 -12.01
N PHE A 409 -6.05 -22.36 -13.19
CA PHE A 409 -6.79 -22.55 -14.45
C PHE A 409 -6.08 -23.46 -15.47
N LEU A 410 -4.79 -23.77 -15.32
CA LEU A 410 -4.01 -24.56 -16.25
C LEU A 410 -3.95 -26.10 -16.02
N PRO A 411 -4.40 -26.68 -14.89
CA PRO A 411 -4.30 -28.14 -14.73
C PRO A 411 -5.16 -28.93 -15.70
N ILE A 412 -6.26 -28.36 -16.20
CA ILE A 412 -7.20 -29.06 -17.08
C ILE A 412 -6.63 -29.19 -18.49
N VAL A 413 -6.05 -28.10 -19.04
CA VAL A 413 -5.53 -28.11 -20.42
C VAL A 413 -4.20 -28.86 -20.54
N LYS A 414 -3.34 -28.81 -19.51
CA LYS A 414 -2.05 -29.53 -19.53
C LYS A 414 -2.23 -31.03 -19.30
N ARG A 415 -3.13 -31.45 -18.41
CA ARG A 415 -3.50 -32.86 -18.26
C ARG A 415 -4.17 -33.47 -19.50
N MET A 416 -4.93 -32.67 -20.25
CA MET A 416 -5.52 -33.15 -21.53
C MET A 416 -4.46 -33.32 -22.63
N LYS A 417 -3.41 -32.45 -22.66
CA LYS A 417 -2.31 -32.61 -23.65
C LYS A 417 -1.34 -33.73 -23.30
N GLU A 418 -1.17 -34.08 -22.05
CA GLU A 418 -0.33 -35.22 -21.63
C GLU A 418 -1.06 -36.58 -21.80
N LYS A 419 -2.41 -36.61 -21.64
CA LYS A 419 -3.18 -37.81 -21.93
C LYS A 419 -3.33 -38.16 -23.40
N ASN A 420 -3.12 -37.20 -24.32
CA ASN A 420 -3.17 -37.44 -25.75
C ASN A 420 -1.78 -37.71 -26.37
N LYS A 421 -0.76 -37.98 -25.57
CA LYS A 421 0.59 -38.37 -26.00
C LYS A 421 1.00 -39.78 -25.55
N VAL A 422 0.02 -40.64 -25.18
CA VAL A 422 0.21 -42.07 -24.96
C VAL A 422 -0.58 -42.82 -26.00
#